data_c60253ffa6d8936cab5b72fd2bc47584
#
_entry.id   c60253ffa6d8936cab5b72fd2bc47584
#
_cell.length_a   1.000
_cell.length_b   1.000
_cell.length_c   1.000
_cell.angle_alpha   90.00
_cell.angle_beta   90.00
_cell.angle_gamma   90.00
#
_symmetry.space_group_name_H-M   'P 1'
#
loop_
_entity.id
_entity.type
_entity.pdbx_description
1 polymer ?
#
loop_
_entity_poly.entity_id
_entity_poly.type
_entity_poly.pdbx_seq_one_letter_code
_entity_poly.pdbx_strand_id
1 'polypeptide(L)'
;MYQERISRVLAAMERMGLEQMLVSDPDSIWYLTGYDVFPFERLYAFYLRKDGQHKLFLNKLFPVPEAPYEQVWFSDTDDYLAILANAVDGEKDMGVDKDWPARFLLPLMAHNPSCKYVLASDCVDDARACKDAVERDLMREASRINDVVMERAAAYMKEGMTEREVADYIVAQYAAEGCDSTAFLPIVSYGAHAADPHHEADQTRLKA
;
A
#
# COMPACT_ATOMS: atom_id res chain seq x y z
N MET A 1 14.64 10.95 3.16
CA MET A 1 13.92 9.93 2.39
C MET A 1 12.45 10.31 2.18
N TYR A 2 11.59 10.30 3.19
CA TYR A 2 10.15 10.63 3.02
C TYR A 2 9.91 12.04 2.48
N GLN A 3 10.62 13.05 2.97
CA GLN A 3 10.50 14.42 2.46
C GLN A 3 10.82 14.53 0.96
N GLU A 4 11.77 13.77 0.46
CA GLU A 4 12.11 13.73 -0.97
C GLU A 4 10.98 13.07 -1.79
N ARG A 5 10.35 12.01 -1.24
CA ARG A 5 9.19 11.36 -1.87
C ARG A 5 8.00 12.30 -1.95
N ILE A 6 7.70 13.01 -0.84
CA ILE A 6 6.67 14.05 -0.82
C ILE A 6 6.98 15.13 -1.86
N SER A 7 8.23 15.60 -1.95
CA SER A 7 8.62 16.62 -2.94
C SER A 7 8.38 16.19 -4.39
N ARG A 8 8.61 14.90 -4.71
CA ARG A 8 8.30 14.34 -6.05
C ARG A 8 6.81 14.38 -6.35
N VAL A 9 5.98 14.00 -5.36
CA VAL A 9 4.50 14.03 -5.50
C VAL A 9 4.02 15.47 -5.66
N LEU A 10 4.52 16.43 -4.86
CA LEU A 10 4.16 17.83 -4.99
C LEU A 10 4.54 18.42 -6.37
N ALA A 11 5.69 18.03 -6.92
CA ALA A 11 6.07 18.40 -8.28
C ALA A 11 5.15 17.80 -9.36
N ALA A 12 4.63 16.59 -9.13
CA ALA A 12 3.63 15.97 -10.01
C ALA A 12 2.27 16.69 -9.90
N MET A 13 1.82 17.00 -8.69
CA MET A 13 0.62 17.80 -8.45
C MET A 13 0.70 19.15 -9.16
N GLU A 14 1.86 19.82 -9.10
CA GLU A 14 2.07 21.10 -9.78
C GLU A 14 1.89 20.99 -11.31
N ARG A 15 2.40 19.93 -11.92
CA ARG A 15 2.20 19.65 -13.36
C ARG A 15 0.74 19.44 -13.73
N MET A 16 -0.08 18.92 -12.80
CA MET A 16 -1.52 18.74 -12.95
C MET A 16 -2.32 20.01 -12.59
N GLY A 17 -1.67 21.07 -12.12
CA GLY A 17 -2.33 22.28 -11.64
C GLY A 17 -3.06 22.12 -10.30
N LEU A 18 -2.72 21.08 -9.53
CA LEU A 18 -3.33 20.80 -8.23
C LEU A 18 -2.55 21.46 -7.09
N GLU A 19 -3.26 22.13 -6.19
CA GLU A 19 -2.68 22.73 -4.98
C GLU A 19 -2.85 21.81 -3.75
N GLN A 20 -3.73 20.82 -3.85
CA GLN A 20 -4.04 19.89 -2.79
C GLN A 20 -4.40 18.50 -3.32
N MET A 21 -4.13 17.48 -2.51
CA MET A 21 -4.43 16.08 -2.82
C MET A 21 -4.70 15.30 -1.54
N LEU A 22 -5.67 14.41 -1.58
CA LEU A 22 -5.94 13.42 -0.54
C LEU A 22 -5.54 12.03 -1.02
N VAL A 23 -4.70 11.36 -0.25
CA VAL A 23 -4.26 9.98 -0.46
C VAL A 23 -4.91 9.09 0.59
N SER A 24 -5.55 8.00 0.18
CA SER A 24 -6.23 7.03 1.05
C SER A 24 -5.64 5.62 0.98
N ASP A 25 -4.88 5.30 -0.07
CA ASP A 25 -4.19 4.03 -0.18
C ASP A 25 -3.15 3.88 0.94
N PRO A 26 -3.28 2.86 1.83
CA PRO A 26 -2.36 2.67 2.95
C PRO A 26 -0.90 2.50 2.53
N ASP A 27 -0.64 1.78 1.43
CA ASP A 27 0.72 1.58 0.91
C ASP A 27 1.34 2.90 0.42
N SER A 28 0.54 3.76 -0.21
CA SER A 28 0.96 5.09 -0.64
C SER A 28 1.23 6.01 0.55
N ILE A 29 0.39 5.95 1.58
CA ILE A 29 0.63 6.70 2.82
C ILE A 29 1.89 6.19 3.51
N TRP A 30 2.08 4.87 3.61
CA TRP A 30 3.32 4.29 4.14
C TRP A 30 4.55 4.75 3.36
N TYR A 31 4.51 4.70 2.03
CA TYR A 31 5.60 5.19 1.17
C TYR A 31 5.97 6.64 1.46
N LEU A 32 4.98 7.51 1.71
CA LEU A 32 5.17 8.93 1.92
C LEU A 32 5.56 9.29 3.36
N THR A 33 5.09 8.51 4.35
CA THR A 33 5.17 8.86 5.76
C THR A 33 6.05 7.93 6.59
N GLY A 34 6.20 6.69 6.17
CA GLY A 34 6.83 5.62 6.94
C GLY A 34 5.91 4.94 7.95
N TYR A 35 4.64 5.33 8.03
CA TYR A 35 3.67 4.71 8.95
C TYR A 35 2.90 3.60 8.24
N ASP A 36 3.21 2.36 8.61
CA ASP A 36 2.51 1.16 8.16
C ASP A 36 1.27 0.97 9.04
N VAL A 37 0.11 1.30 8.49
CA VAL A 37 -1.18 1.21 9.17
C VAL A 37 -2.16 0.43 8.30
N PHE A 38 -2.73 -0.63 8.85
CA PHE A 38 -3.86 -1.31 8.24
C PHE A 38 -5.17 -0.75 8.84
N PRO A 39 -5.91 0.11 8.10
CA PRO A 39 -7.01 0.88 8.67
C PRO A 39 -8.32 0.10 8.80
N PHE A 40 -8.41 -1.11 8.24
CA PHE A 40 -9.65 -1.87 8.11
C PHE A 40 -10.74 -1.03 7.42
N GLU A 41 -11.88 -0.83 8.09
CA GLU A 41 -13.00 -0.03 7.59
C GLU A 41 -12.92 1.46 7.97
N ARG A 42 -11.87 1.89 8.69
CA ARG A 42 -11.75 3.26 9.21
C ARG A 42 -11.12 4.23 8.23
N LEU A 43 -11.50 5.49 8.34
CA LEU A 43 -10.86 6.55 7.59
C LEU A 43 -9.38 6.66 7.98
N TYR A 44 -8.51 6.58 6.99
CA TYR A 44 -7.09 6.85 7.05
C TYR A 44 -6.72 7.64 5.80
N ALA A 45 -6.17 8.85 5.95
CA ALA A 45 -5.88 9.69 4.82
C ALA A 45 -4.70 10.61 5.09
N PHE A 46 -3.90 10.87 4.06
CA PHE A 46 -2.85 11.86 4.07
C PHE A 46 -3.21 13.01 3.13
N TYR A 47 -3.36 14.19 3.69
CA TYR A 47 -3.65 15.42 2.97
C TYR A 47 -2.36 16.14 2.62
N LEU A 48 -2.03 16.16 1.34
CA LEU A 48 -0.89 16.86 0.76
C LEU A 48 -1.30 18.24 0.30
N ARG A 49 -0.51 19.24 0.65
CA ARG A 49 -0.68 20.64 0.24
C ARG A 49 0.59 21.19 -0.37
N LYS A 50 0.47 21.98 -1.43
CA LYS A 50 1.60 22.63 -2.10
C LYS A 50 2.38 23.58 -1.17
N ASP A 51 1.71 24.18 -0.18
CA ASP A 51 2.33 25.06 0.83
C ASP A 51 3.10 24.33 1.94
N GLY A 52 3.12 22.98 1.91
CA GLY A 52 3.81 22.14 2.89
C GLY A 52 3.04 21.89 4.18
N GLN A 53 1.83 22.44 4.35
CA GLN A 53 0.99 22.21 5.53
C GLN A 53 0.22 20.88 5.40
N HIS A 54 0.96 19.77 5.41
CA HIS A 54 0.39 18.44 5.29
C HIS A 54 -0.32 18.02 6.57
N LYS A 55 -1.40 17.21 6.42
CA LYS A 55 -2.17 16.68 7.55
C LYS A 55 -2.37 15.17 7.40
N LEU A 56 -2.23 14.45 8.50
CA LEU A 56 -2.50 13.02 8.57
C LEU A 56 -3.75 12.78 9.40
N PHE A 57 -4.79 12.20 8.80
CA PHE A 57 -6.07 11.88 9.45
C PHE A 57 -6.01 10.47 10.03
N LEU A 58 -6.22 10.35 11.34
CA LEU A 58 -5.95 9.16 12.11
C LEU A 58 -7.09 8.83 13.07
N ASN A 59 -7.51 7.57 13.05
CA ASN A 59 -8.34 7.06 14.15
C ASN A 59 -7.47 6.84 15.40
N LYS A 60 -8.00 7.15 16.57
CA LYS A 60 -7.31 6.99 17.88
C LYS A 60 -6.88 5.55 18.20
N LEU A 61 -7.38 4.57 17.44
CA LEU A 61 -6.96 3.17 17.56
C LEU A 61 -5.68 2.84 16.78
N PHE A 62 -5.19 3.75 15.91
CA PHE A 62 -3.99 3.49 15.14
C PHE A 62 -2.72 3.78 15.97
N PRO A 63 -1.74 2.87 15.99
CA PRO A 63 -0.52 3.02 16.77
C PRO A 63 0.52 3.88 16.02
N VAL A 64 0.14 5.12 15.66
CA VAL A 64 1.02 6.04 14.93
C VAL A 64 1.72 6.97 15.92
N PRO A 65 3.07 7.06 15.92
CA PRO A 65 3.81 7.98 16.76
C PRO A 65 3.67 9.42 16.28
N GLU A 66 4.25 10.35 17.03
CA GLU A 66 4.31 11.75 16.66
C GLU A 66 4.98 11.95 15.29
N ALA A 67 4.39 12.77 14.44
CA ALA A 67 4.79 13.02 13.06
C ALA A 67 5.26 14.45 12.85
N PRO A 68 6.09 14.74 11.82
CA PRO A 68 6.51 16.10 11.47
C PRO A 68 5.40 16.92 10.77
N TYR A 69 4.22 16.36 10.57
CA TYR A 69 3.03 17.02 10.02
C TYR A 69 1.91 17.05 11.04
N GLU A 70 0.90 17.89 10.83
CA GLU A 70 -0.28 17.96 11.66
C GLU A 70 -1.01 16.59 11.67
N GLN A 71 -1.25 16.04 12.86
CA GLN A 71 -2.04 14.82 13.06
C GLN A 71 -3.44 15.20 13.51
N VAL A 72 -4.44 14.86 12.72
CA VAL A 72 -5.86 15.09 13.02
C VAL A 72 -6.46 13.78 13.53
N TRP A 73 -6.66 13.71 14.85
CA TRP A 73 -7.14 12.52 15.53
C TRP A 73 -8.66 12.55 15.75
N PHE A 74 -9.32 11.44 15.47
CA PHE A 74 -10.75 11.22 15.74
C PHE A 74 -11.00 9.80 16.24
N SER A 75 -12.19 9.57 16.80
CA SER A 75 -12.69 8.26 17.23
C SER A 75 -13.84 7.80 16.35
N ASP A 76 -14.28 6.55 16.52
CA ASP A 76 -15.42 6.00 15.78
C ASP A 76 -16.76 6.70 16.11
N THR A 77 -16.80 7.48 17.21
CA THR A 77 -17.99 8.24 17.66
C THR A 77 -17.98 9.70 17.20
N ASP A 78 -16.87 10.18 16.63
CA ASP A 78 -16.77 11.54 16.11
C ASP A 78 -17.35 11.62 14.69
N ASP A 79 -17.79 12.80 14.28
CA ASP A 79 -18.12 13.07 12.87
C ASP A 79 -16.82 13.30 12.07
N TYR A 80 -16.11 12.21 11.84
CA TYR A 80 -14.80 12.24 11.15
C TYR A 80 -14.91 12.75 9.70
N LEU A 81 -16.09 12.63 9.07
CA LEU A 81 -16.30 13.16 7.72
C LEU A 81 -16.39 14.69 7.73
N ALA A 82 -17.11 15.26 8.69
CA ALA A 82 -17.11 16.71 8.89
C ALA A 82 -15.73 17.23 9.29
N ILE A 83 -14.97 16.49 10.13
CA ILE A 83 -13.59 16.84 10.49
C ILE A 83 -12.71 16.89 9.23
N LEU A 84 -12.77 15.88 8.37
CA LEU A 84 -12.03 15.86 7.10
C LEU A 84 -12.46 17.01 6.19
N ALA A 85 -13.77 17.18 5.96
CA ALA A 85 -14.31 18.18 5.06
C ALA A 85 -13.96 19.62 5.46
N ASN A 86 -13.92 19.89 6.77
CA ASN A 86 -13.55 21.22 7.29
C ASN A 86 -12.03 21.48 7.30
N ALA A 87 -11.22 20.44 7.18
CA ALA A 87 -9.77 20.54 7.20
C ALA A 87 -9.14 20.74 5.82
N VAL A 88 -9.88 20.48 4.75
CA VAL A 88 -9.45 20.65 3.34
C VAL A 88 -9.97 21.98 2.77
N ASP A 89 -9.36 22.46 1.69
CA ASP A 89 -9.82 23.67 0.99
C ASP A 89 -10.95 23.29 0.01
N GLY A 90 -12.19 23.57 0.40
CA GLY A 90 -13.38 23.23 -0.39
C GLY A 90 -13.57 24.07 -1.66
N GLU A 91 -12.80 25.14 -1.87
CA GLU A 91 -12.92 26.02 -3.02
C GLU A 91 -11.90 25.72 -4.12
N LYS A 92 -10.94 24.81 -3.87
CA LYS A 92 -9.90 24.43 -4.81
C LYS A 92 -10.09 23.00 -5.31
N ASP A 93 -9.64 22.73 -6.53
CA ASP A 93 -9.63 21.39 -7.10
C ASP A 93 -8.84 20.44 -6.19
N MET A 94 -9.41 19.26 -5.91
CA MET A 94 -8.87 18.24 -5.04
C MET A 94 -8.40 17.03 -5.85
N GLY A 95 -7.11 16.73 -5.81
CA GLY A 95 -6.61 15.45 -6.25
C GLY A 95 -7.04 14.33 -5.29
N VAL A 96 -7.48 13.21 -5.82
CA VAL A 96 -7.75 11.99 -5.03
C VAL A 96 -7.08 10.79 -5.68
N ASP A 97 -6.63 9.84 -4.88
CA ASP A 97 -6.14 8.57 -5.43
C ASP A 97 -7.27 7.63 -5.85
N LYS A 98 -6.92 6.51 -6.51
CA LYS A 98 -7.87 5.54 -7.09
C LYS A 98 -8.55 4.66 -6.04
N ASP A 99 -8.04 4.61 -4.81
CA ASP A 99 -8.45 3.63 -3.80
C ASP A 99 -9.38 4.19 -2.73
N TRP A 100 -9.96 5.38 -2.97
CA TRP A 100 -10.90 5.99 -2.03
C TRP A 100 -12.16 5.15 -1.86
N PRO A 101 -12.48 4.67 -0.63
CA PRO A 101 -13.76 4.04 -0.36
C PRO A 101 -14.91 5.03 -0.60
N ALA A 102 -15.90 4.63 -1.41
CA ALA A 102 -17.04 5.49 -1.77
C ALA A 102 -17.78 6.04 -0.54
N ARG A 103 -17.83 5.28 0.56
CA ARG A 103 -18.46 5.71 1.82
C ARG A 103 -17.82 6.95 2.46
N PHE A 104 -16.55 7.26 2.12
CA PHE A 104 -15.87 8.47 2.58
C PHE A 104 -15.86 9.55 1.50
N LEU A 105 -15.62 9.17 0.24
CA LEU A 105 -15.49 10.13 -0.85
C LEU A 105 -16.81 10.82 -1.17
N LEU A 106 -17.93 10.08 -1.28
CA LEU A 106 -19.21 10.67 -1.64
C LEU A 106 -19.73 11.70 -0.61
N PRO A 107 -19.67 11.43 0.72
CA PRO A 107 -20.00 12.47 1.70
C PRO A 107 -19.03 13.65 1.69
N LEU A 108 -17.73 13.44 1.48
CA LEU A 108 -16.76 14.52 1.36
C LEU A 108 -17.10 15.46 0.18
N MET A 109 -17.44 14.89 -0.98
CA MET A 109 -17.90 15.64 -2.15
C MET A 109 -19.20 16.43 -1.86
N ALA A 110 -20.13 15.84 -1.10
CA ALA A 110 -21.37 16.50 -0.72
C ALA A 110 -21.14 17.67 0.27
N HIS A 111 -20.15 17.55 1.17
CA HIS A 111 -19.76 18.63 2.08
C HIS A 111 -19.06 19.81 1.38
N ASN A 112 -18.32 19.53 0.32
CA ASN A 112 -17.54 20.52 -0.44
C ASN A 112 -18.01 20.60 -1.91
N PRO A 113 -19.22 21.08 -2.19
CA PRO A 113 -19.82 21.03 -3.52
C PRO A 113 -19.14 21.94 -4.55
N SER A 114 -18.41 22.96 -4.12
CA SER A 114 -17.61 23.84 -4.99
C SER A 114 -16.30 23.19 -5.42
N CYS A 115 -15.82 22.19 -4.69
CA CYS A 115 -14.57 21.50 -4.95
C CYS A 115 -14.76 20.52 -6.13
N LYS A 116 -13.91 20.64 -7.16
CA LYS A 116 -13.84 19.63 -8.22
C LYS A 116 -12.84 18.55 -7.84
N TYR A 117 -13.29 17.31 -7.84
CA TYR A 117 -12.45 16.16 -7.54
C TYR A 117 -11.84 15.58 -8.82
N VAL A 118 -10.54 15.36 -8.81
CA VAL A 118 -9.74 14.92 -9.96
C VAL A 118 -8.96 13.67 -9.57
N LEU A 119 -9.02 12.61 -10.37
CA LEU A 119 -8.17 11.43 -10.18
C LEU A 119 -6.72 11.82 -10.38
N ALA A 120 -5.90 11.65 -9.35
CA ALA A 120 -4.50 12.10 -9.30
C ALA A 120 -3.54 10.99 -8.81
N SER A 121 -3.93 9.72 -8.93
CA SER A 121 -3.09 8.57 -8.50
C SER A 121 -1.70 8.61 -9.08
N ASP A 122 -1.57 9.02 -10.36
CA ASP A 122 -0.29 9.07 -11.07
C ASP A 122 0.74 9.95 -10.35
N CYS A 123 0.31 10.94 -9.55
CA CYS A 123 1.24 11.74 -8.75
C CYS A 123 2.06 10.88 -7.77
N VAL A 124 1.42 9.88 -7.16
CA VAL A 124 2.07 8.95 -6.21
C VAL A 124 2.60 7.72 -6.93
N ASP A 125 1.84 7.16 -7.86
CA ASP A 125 2.20 5.95 -8.59
C ASP A 125 3.51 6.13 -9.38
N ASP A 126 3.70 7.24 -10.09
CA ASP A 126 4.95 7.57 -10.79
C ASP A 126 6.14 7.74 -9.82
N ALA A 127 5.90 8.38 -8.67
CA ALA A 127 6.93 8.52 -7.64
C ALA A 127 7.35 7.16 -7.07
N ARG A 128 6.41 6.23 -6.84
CA ARG A 128 6.65 4.86 -6.38
C ARG A 128 7.28 3.98 -7.47
N ALA A 129 6.96 4.22 -8.73
CA ALA A 129 7.54 3.47 -9.85
C ALA A 129 9.06 3.66 -9.94
N CYS A 130 9.58 4.86 -9.62
CA CYS A 130 11.01 5.18 -9.64
C CYS A 130 11.64 4.98 -8.26
N LYS A 131 12.16 3.77 -8.00
CA LYS A 131 12.72 3.36 -6.70
C LYS A 131 13.97 4.17 -6.33
N ASP A 132 14.03 4.63 -5.09
CA ASP A 132 15.23 5.27 -4.52
C ASP A 132 16.36 4.24 -4.24
N ALA A 133 17.49 4.70 -3.72
CA ALA A 133 18.64 3.82 -3.50
C ALA A 133 18.34 2.73 -2.46
N VAL A 134 17.67 3.11 -1.37
CA VAL A 134 17.31 2.18 -0.28
C VAL A 134 16.31 1.14 -0.79
N GLU A 135 15.29 1.56 -1.52
CA GLU A 135 14.29 0.66 -2.11
C GLU A 135 14.94 -0.33 -3.10
N ARG A 136 15.89 0.14 -3.91
CA ARG A 136 16.62 -0.76 -4.83
C ARG A 136 17.46 -1.79 -4.09
N ASP A 137 18.10 -1.43 -2.99
CA ASP A 137 18.90 -2.37 -2.20
C ASP A 137 18.02 -3.41 -1.50
N LEU A 138 16.86 -3.01 -0.97
CA LEU A 138 15.85 -3.93 -0.42
C LEU A 138 15.33 -4.89 -1.50
N MET A 139 15.03 -4.40 -2.70
CA MET A 139 14.60 -5.24 -3.82
C MET A 139 15.67 -6.25 -4.25
N ARG A 140 16.95 -5.84 -4.29
CA ARG A 140 18.04 -6.76 -4.60
C ARG A 140 18.17 -7.87 -3.56
N GLU A 141 18.06 -7.51 -2.28
CA GLU A 141 18.11 -8.50 -1.21
C GLU A 141 16.89 -9.45 -1.25
N ALA A 142 15.69 -8.93 -1.48
CA ALA A 142 14.50 -9.75 -1.67
C ALA A 142 14.66 -10.72 -2.87
N SER A 143 15.22 -10.25 -3.99
CA SER A 143 15.54 -11.11 -5.15
C SER A 143 16.55 -12.21 -4.79
N ARG A 144 17.62 -11.87 -4.08
CA ARG A 144 18.63 -12.85 -3.62
C ARG A 144 18.02 -13.93 -2.76
N ILE A 145 17.19 -13.54 -1.80
CA ILE A 145 16.47 -14.48 -0.93
C ILE A 145 15.55 -15.38 -1.76
N ASN A 146 14.80 -14.80 -2.69
CA ASN A 146 13.93 -15.56 -3.59
C ASN A 146 14.71 -16.62 -4.38
N ASP A 147 15.85 -16.28 -4.95
CA ASP A 147 16.69 -17.23 -5.71
C ASP A 147 17.12 -18.40 -4.83
N VAL A 148 17.61 -18.13 -3.61
CA VAL A 148 18.02 -19.17 -2.65
C VAL A 148 16.85 -20.09 -2.29
N VAL A 149 15.67 -19.52 -2.03
CA VAL A 149 14.48 -20.29 -1.65
C VAL A 149 14.00 -21.14 -2.83
N MET A 150 14.01 -20.61 -4.05
CA MET A 150 13.63 -21.35 -5.26
C MET A 150 14.58 -22.52 -5.57
N GLU A 151 15.89 -22.31 -5.42
CA GLU A 151 16.87 -23.40 -5.57
C GLU A 151 16.64 -24.52 -4.55
N ARG A 152 16.39 -24.16 -3.27
CA ARG A 152 16.08 -25.14 -2.23
C ARG A 152 14.75 -25.88 -2.51
N ALA A 153 13.71 -25.16 -2.94
CA ALA A 153 12.44 -25.76 -3.29
C ALA A 153 12.56 -26.75 -4.45
N ALA A 154 13.29 -26.40 -5.49
CA ALA A 154 13.56 -27.27 -6.63
C ALA A 154 14.33 -28.54 -6.22
N ALA A 155 15.30 -28.41 -5.32
CA ALA A 155 16.04 -29.56 -4.78
C ALA A 155 15.23 -30.45 -3.83
N TYR A 156 14.25 -29.87 -3.14
CA TYR A 156 13.36 -30.55 -2.20
C TYR A 156 12.30 -31.39 -2.90
N MET A 157 11.78 -30.90 -4.04
CA MET A 157 10.67 -31.57 -4.75
C MET A 157 11.03 -32.98 -5.20
N LYS A 158 10.15 -33.93 -4.91
CA LYS A 158 10.25 -35.33 -5.33
C LYS A 158 8.89 -35.86 -5.78
N GLU A 159 8.89 -36.85 -6.65
CA GLU A 159 7.69 -37.56 -7.04
C GLU A 159 6.87 -38.01 -5.81
N GLY A 160 5.56 -37.81 -5.88
CA GLY A 160 4.61 -38.13 -4.82
C GLY A 160 4.39 -37.03 -3.78
N MET A 161 5.24 -36.00 -3.73
CA MET A 161 4.99 -34.84 -2.86
C MET A 161 3.77 -34.05 -3.33
N THR A 162 2.98 -33.57 -2.39
CA THR A 162 1.83 -32.71 -2.67
C THR A 162 2.24 -31.25 -2.92
N GLU A 163 1.40 -30.50 -3.63
CA GLU A 163 1.56 -29.05 -3.79
C GLU A 163 1.65 -28.36 -2.44
N ARG A 164 0.80 -28.75 -1.46
CA ARG A 164 0.79 -28.21 -0.10
C ARG A 164 2.11 -28.43 0.64
N GLU A 165 2.68 -29.64 0.59
CA GLU A 165 3.96 -29.96 1.22
C GLU A 165 5.08 -29.07 0.68
N VAL A 166 5.10 -28.79 -0.61
CA VAL A 166 6.11 -27.88 -1.21
C VAL A 166 5.83 -26.43 -0.89
N ALA A 167 4.56 -25.99 -0.88
CA ALA A 167 4.21 -24.62 -0.48
C ALA A 167 4.62 -24.31 0.97
N ASP A 168 4.32 -25.24 1.89
CA ASP A 168 4.69 -25.12 3.31
C ASP A 168 6.23 -25.09 3.48
N TYR A 169 6.96 -25.91 2.71
CA TYR A 169 8.42 -25.88 2.70
C TYR A 169 8.96 -24.52 2.23
N ILE A 170 8.41 -23.92 1.17
CA ILE A 170 8.78 -22.60 0.66
C ILE A 170 8.62 -21.54 1.75
N VAL A 171 7.46 -21.51 2.44
CA VAL A 171 7.23 -20.58 3.55
C VAL A 171 8.27 -20.75 4.65
N ALA A 172 8.58 -21.99 5.03
CA ALA A 172 9.60 -22.27 6.04
C ALA A 172 11.00 -21.80 5.60
N GLN A 173 11.34 -21.88 4.30
CA GLN A 173 12.64 -21.38 3.81
C GLN A 173 12.72 -19.86 3.81
N TYR A 174 11.66 -19.12 3.49
CA TYR A 174 11.64 -17.68 3.65
C TYR A 174 11.84 -17.25 5.11
N ALA A 175 11.16 -17.92 6.04
CA ALA A 175 11.35 -17.67 7.47
C ALA A 175 12.82 -17.97 7.92
N ALA A 176 13.46 -19.01 7.37
CA ALA A 176 14.86 -19.36 7.65
C ALA A 176 15.86 -18.31 7.12
N GLU A 177 15.49 -17.57 6.05
CA GLU A 177 16.27 -16.43 5.54
C GLU A 177 15.96 -15.12 6.29
N GLY A 178 15.13 -15.15 7.33
CA GLY A 178 14.83 -13.99 8.16
C GLY A 178 13.66 -13.11 7.65
N CYS A 179 12.84 -13.62 6.74
CA CYS A 179 11.64 -12.92 6.33
C CYS A 179 10.51 -13.08 7.36
N ASP A 180 9.83 -11.99 7.68
CA ASP A 180 8.68 -12.00 8.60
C ASP A 180 7.46 -12.70 7.97
N SER A 181 7.30 -12.56 6.65
CA SER A 181 6.20 -13.16 5.89
C SER A 181 6.54 -13.24 4.40
N THR A 182 5.69 -13.91 3.64
CA THR A 182 5.65 -13.83 2.18
C THR A 182 4.62 -12.79 1.74
N ALA A 183 4.83 -12.14 0.59
CA ALA A 183 3.89 -11.15 0.06
C ALA A 183 2.50 -11.75 -0.25
N PHE A 184 2.47 -13.03 -0.61
CA PHE A 184 1.27 -13.86 -0.80
C PHE A 184 1.64 -15.33 -0.59
N LEU A 185 0.64 -16.19 -0.45
CA LEU A 185 0.89 -17.62 -0.28
C LEU A 185 1.57 -18.19 -1.54
N PRO A 186 2.60 -19.05 -1.39
CA PRO A 186 3.27 -19.65 -2.54
C PRO A 186 2.29 -20.43 -3.42
N ILE A 187 2.32 -20.13 -4.71
CA ILE A 187 1.58 -20.85 -5.73
C ILE A 187 2.44 -22.04 -6.17
N VAL A 188 1.98 -23.26 -5.86
CA VAL A 188 2.59 -24.50 -6.29
C VAL A 188 1.53 -25.28 -7.05
N SER A 189 1.74 -25.53 -8.32
CA SER A 189 0.73 -26.11 -9.21
C SER A 189 1.33 -27.20 -10.08
N TYR A 190 0.73 -28.38 -10.07
CA TYR A 190 1.16 -29.52 -10.87
C TYR A 190 0.19 -29.82 -12.03
N GLY A 191 0.75 -30.18 -13.18
CA GLY A 191 -0.03 -30.64 -14.32
C GLY A 191 -1.10 -29.64 -14.75
N ALA A 192 -2.37 -30.04 -14.71
CA ALA A 192 -3.49 -29.19 -15.14
C ALA A 192 -3.70 -27.94 -14.27
N HIS A 193 -3.32 -27.97 -13.00
CA HIS A 193 -3.41 -26.82 -12.08
C HIS A 193 -2.52 -25.65 -12.49
N ALA A 194 -1.43 -25.92 -13.23
CA ALA A 194 -0.56 -24.86 -13.75
C ALA A 194 -1.24 -23.93 -14.78
N ALA A 195 -2.44 -24.26 -15.23
CA ALA A 195 -3.26 -23.39 -16.09
C ALA A 195 -4.02 -22.31 -15.30
N ASP A 196 -4.16 -22.46 -13.98
CA ASP A 196 -4.77 -21.48 -13.09
C ASP A 196 -3.68 -20.64 -12.43
N PRO A 197 -3.55 -19.33 -12.78
CA PRO A 197 -2.51 -18.45 -12.21
C PRO A 197 -2.71 -18.13 -10.73
N HIS A 198 -3.89 -18.44 -10.17
CA HIS A 198 -4.22 -18.21 -8.75
C HIS A 198 -4.57 -19.49 -7.99
N HIS A 199 -4.15 -20.66 -8.53
CA HIS A 199 -4.38 -21.92 -7.89
C HIS A 199 -3.84 -21.95 -6.45
N GLU A 200 -4.68 -22.40 -5.52
CA GLU A 200 -4.26 -22.66 -4.15
C GLU A 200 -3.70 -24.09 -4.04
N ALA A 201 -2.46 -24.20 -3.58
CA ALA A 201 -1.78 -25.47 -3.41
C ALA A 201 -2.61 -26.47 -2.57
N ASP A 202 -2.88 -27.67 -3.12
CA ASP A 202 -3.72 -28.69 -2.49
C ASP A 202 -2.99 -30.03 -2.29
N GLN A 203 -3.74 -31.14 -2.21
CA GLN A 203 -3.20 -32.48 -2.01
C GLN A 203 -2.81 -33.18 -3.32
N THR A 204 -2.86 -32.49 -4.45
CA THR A 204 -2.43 -33.04 -5.74
C THR A 204 -0.95 -33.37 -5.69
N ARG A 205 -0.61 -34.57 -6.18
CA ARG A 205 0.75 -35.10 -6.09
C ARG A 205 1.53 -34.92 -7.39
N LEU A 206 2.81 -34.56 -7.23
CA LEU A 206 3.75 -34.51 -8.34
C LEU A 206 3.89 -35.93 -8.96
N LYS A 207 3.72 -36.00 -10.26
CA LYS A 207 3.93 -37.22 -11.07
C LYS A 207 5.18 -37.03 -11.92
N ALA A 208 5.87 -38.15 -12.16
CA ALA A 208 7.02 -38.19 -13.06
C ALA A 208 6.63 -37.83 -14.51
#